data_218bb12d829c05769de34888cd795b6a
#
_entry.id   218bb12d829c05769de34888cd795b6a
#
_cell.length_a   1.000
_cell.length_b   1.000
_cell.length_c   1.000
_cell.angle_alpha   90.00
_cell.angle_beta   90.00
_cell.angle_gamma   90.00
#
_symmetry.space_group_name_H-M   'P 1'
#
loop_
_entity.id
_entity.type
_entity.pdbx_description
1 polymer ?
#
loop_
_entity_poly.entity_id
_entity_poly.type
_entity_poly.pdbx_seq_one_letter_code
_entity_poly.pdbx_strand_id
1 'polypeptide(L)'
;MDQSTGQTITLPLREYLIGAVAAEMPVSWPDEALKAQAVAAHSYALYRRDHSTEENGAWFTADPVRRQGCLTDAVLHSYWGTAYTANYARLSALVDAVQTQVLYYEDAPAGTSYFAMSNGRTEASEKVWGTALPYLVPVDSSTDTAADNYEYTLNLSAAQLQQLLAERLGIAAGLPFAAGAVVWHAGAHSLRLCG
;
A
#
# COMPACT_ATOMS: atom_id res chain seq x y z
N MET A 1 -7.26 -11.92 -8.91
CA MET A 1 -7.12 -11.76 -10.38
C MET A 1 -5.86 -10.96 -10.65
N ASP A 2 -5.01 -11.40 -11.56
CA ASP A 2 -3.86 -10.64 -12.03
C ASP A 2 -4.33 -9.58 -13.03
N GLN A 3 -4.11 -8.31 -12.72
CA GLN A 3 -4.60 -7.20 -13.53
C GLN A 3 -3.86 -7.08 -14.86
N SER A 4 -2.62 -7.56 -14.95
CA SER A 4 -1.82 -7.49 -16.19
C SER A 4 -2.29 -8.48 -17.26
N THR A 5 -2.80 -9.63 -16.83
CA THR A 5 -3.25 -10.72 -17.71
C THR A 5 -4.76 -10.90 -17.75
N GLY A 6 -5.49 -10.33 -16.79
CA GLY A 6 -6.92 -10.56 -16.59
C GLY A 6 -7.28 -11.98 -16.12
N GLN A 7 -6.27 -12.81 -15.80
CA GLN A 7 -6.47 -14.20 -15.39
C GLN A 7 -6.62 -14.33 -13.88
N THR A 8 -7.48 -15.24 -13.45
CA THR A 8 -7.54 -15.66 -12.06
C THR A 8 -6.39 -16.62 -11.77
N ILE A 9 -5.57 -16.28 -10.77
CA ILE A 9 -4.45 -17.12 -10.31
C ILE A 9 -4.84 -17.70 -8.96
N THR A 10 -4.61 -18.97 -8.78
CA THR A 10 -4.69 -19.65 -7.48
C THR A 10 -3.29 -19.92 -6.97
N LEU A 11 -2.97 -19.39 -5.80
CA LEU A 11 -1.68 -19.59 -5.14
C LEU A 11 -1.86 -20.28 -3.80
N PRO A 12 -0.91 -21.15 -3.38
CA PRO A 12 -0.82 -21.56 -1.99
C PRO A 12 -0.70 -20.33 -1.07
N LEU A 13 -1.32 -20.37 0.11
CA LEU A 13 -1.30 -19.25 1.06
C LEU A 13 0.11 -18.73 1.33
N ARG A 14 1.05 -19.63 1.55
CA ARG A 14 2.45 -19.31 1.81
C ARG A 14 3.07 -18.48 0.68
N GLU A 15 2.90 -18.90 -0.56
CA GLU A 15 3.43 -18.20 -1.75
C GLU A 15 2.77 -16.82 -1.91
N TYR A 16 1.46 -16.76 -1.69
CA TYR A 16 0.75 -15.49 -1.68
C TYR A 16 1.31 -14.53 -0.63
N LEU A 17 1.53 -14.97 0.61
CA LEU A 17 2.05 -14.13 1.68
C LEU A 17 3.47 -13.63 1.40
N ILE A 18 4.34 -14.49 0.87
CA ILE A 18 5.69 -14.09 0.44
C ILE A 18 5.61 -13.01 -0.63
N GLY A 19 4.80 -13.22 -1.67
CA GLY A 19 4.62 -12.25 -2.74
C GLY A 19 3.97 -10.95 -2.29
N ALA A 20 3.03 -11.01 -1.36
CA ALA A 20 2.35 -9.85 -0.79
C ALA A 20 3.30 -9.00 0.06
N VAL A 21 4.08 -9.61 0.97
CA VAL A 21 5.07 -8.87 1.77
C VAL A 21 6.14 -8.27 0.89
N ALA A 22 6.65 -9.02 -0.10
CA ALA A 22 7.69 -8.53 -1.00
C ALA A 22 7.21 -7.39 -1.91
N ALA A 23 5.91 -7.29 -2.19
CA ALA A 23 5.32 -6.20 -2.96
C ALA A 23 5.26 -4.88 -2.18
N GLU A 24 5.18 -4.96 -0.86
CA GLU A 24 4.90 -3.81 0.01
C GLU A 24 6.14 -3.32 0.77
N MET A 25 7.06 -4.22 1.10
CA MET A 25 8.17 -3.91 2.00
C MET A 25 9.51 -4.43 1.48
N PRO A 26 10.59 -3.62 1.59
CA PRO A 26 11.94 -4.11 1.37
C PRO A 26 12.29 -5.28 2.30
N VAL A 27 12.84 -6.35 1.75
CA VAL A 27 13.24 -7.55 2.53
C VAL A 27 14.28 -7.23 3.63
N SER A 28 15.02 -6.13 3.50
CA SER A 28 16.00 -5.67 4.49
C SER A 28 15.40 -5.09 5.76
N TRP A 29 14.09 -4.87 5.79
CA TRP A 29 13.42 -4.31 6.97
C TRP A 29 13.41 -5.30 8.15
N PRO A 30 13.15 -4.81 9.40
CA PRO A 30 13.13 -5.65 10.59
C PRO A 30 12.16 -6.83 10.47
N ASP A 31 12.56 -7.99 11.02
CA ASP A 31 11.80 -9.24 10.95
C ASP A 31 10.37 -9.08 11.48
N GLU A 32 10.19 -8.36 12.59
CA GLU A 32 8.86 -8.17 13.19
C GLU A 32 7.95 -7.29 12.33
N ALA A 33 8.51 -6.33 11.59
CA ALA A 33 7.74 -5.54 10.63
C ALA A 33 7.27 -6.40 9.45
N LEU A 34 8.15 -7.25 8.91
CA LEU A 34 7.80 -8.18 7.82
C LEU A 34 6.77 -9.23 8.27
N LYS A 35 6.88 -9.74 9.51
CA LYS A 35 5.87 -10.63 10.11
C LYS A 35 4.52 -9.93 10.29
N ALA A 36 4.51 -8.71 10.80
CA ALA A 36 3.29 -7.92 10.98
C ALA A 36 2.59 -7.70 9.62
N GLN A 37 3.35 -7.38 8.58
CA GLN A 37 2.82 -7.25 7.23
C GLN A 37 2.23 -8.56 6.70
N ALA A 38 2.87 -9.70 6.97
CA ALA A 38 2.33 -11.01 6.57
C ALA A 38 0.99 -11.31 7.26
N VAL A 39 0.86 -11.02 8.57
CA VAL A 39 -0.40 -11.19 9.32
C VAL A 39 -1.47 -10.24 8.79
N ALA A 40 -1.12 -8.99 8.50
CA ALA A 40 -2.05 -8.03 7.89
C ALA A 40 -2.51 -8.49 6.51
N ALA A 41 -1.58 -8.94 5.65
CA ALA A 41 -1.90 -9.46 4.32
C ALA A 41 -2.83 -10.68 4.36
N HIS A 42 -2.59 -11.61 5.28
CA HIS A 42 -3.45 -12.78 5.47
C HIS A 42 -4.87 -12.39 5.90
N SER A 43 -4.96 -11.55 6.92
CA SER A 43 -6.24 -11.08 7.45
C SER A 43 -7.04 -10.34 6.38
N TYR A 44 -6.39 -9.45 5.62
CA TYR A 44 -6.99 -8.73 4.50
C TYR A 44 -7.51 -9.69 3.42
N ALA A 45 -6.73 -10.70 3.05
CA ALA A 45 -7.14 -11.66 2.04
C ALA A 45 -8.39 -12.43 2.45
N LEU A 46 -8.48 -12.88 3.72
CA LEU A 46 -9.67 -13.54 4.24
C LEU A 46 -10.87 -12.60 4.31
N TYR A 47 -10.67 -11.36 4.77
CA TYR A 47 -11.71 -10.34 4.75
C TYR A 47 -12.24 -10.12 3.32
N ARG A 48 -11.34 -10.01 2.35
CA ARG A 48 -11.72 -9.83 0.93
C ARG A 48 -12.44 -11.05 0.36
N ARG A 49 -12.04 -12.26 0.74
CA ARG A 49 -12.76 -13.50 0.36
C ARG A 49 -14.22 -13.44 0.80
N ASP A 50 -14.45 -13.05 2.05
CA ASP A 50 -15.79 -13.05 2.66
C ASP A 50 -16.67 -11.90 2.14
N HIS A 51 -16.06 -10.86 1.53
CA HIS A 51 -16.73 -9.68 0.96
C HIS A 51 -16.50 -9.56 -0.56
N SER A 52 -16.07 -10.64 -1.23
CA SER A 52 -15.79 -10.57 -2.67
C SER A 52 -17.07 -10.40 -3.48
N THR A 53 -17.00 -9.50 -4.46
CA THR A 53 -18.03 -9.31 -5.49
C THR A 53 -17.53 -9.74 -6.87
N GLU A 54 -16.38 -10.43 -6.93
CA GLU A 54 -15.77 -10.87 -8.19
C GLU A 54 -16.51 -12.09 -8.76
N GLU A 55 -17.09 -11.96 -9.94
CA GLU A 55 -17.88 -13.03 -10.58
C GLU A 55 -17.05 -14.25 -10.99
N ASN A 56 -15.75 -14.08 -11.15
CA ASN A 56 -14.82 -15.14 -11.58
C ASN A 56 -14.28 -16.01 -10.41
N GLY A 57 -14.82 -15.86 -9.21
CA GLY A 57 -14.39 -16.58 -8.01
C GLY A 57 -13.08 -16.11 -7.39
N ALA A 58 -12.49 -15.02 -7.90
CA ALA A 58 -11.33 -14.40 -7.27
C ALA A 58 -11.73 -13.73 -5.95
N TRP A 59 -10.87 -13.77 -4.95
CA TRP A 59 -11.12 -13.05 -3.69
C TRP A 59 -10.95 -11.55 -3.87
N PHE A 60 -10.02 -11.12 -4.68
CA PHE A 60 -9.77 -9.73 -5.04
C PHE A 60 -8.85 -9.62 -6.26
N THR A 61 -8.77 -8.44 -6.83
CA THR A 61 -7.78 -8.12 -7.86
C THR A 61 -6.49 -7.67 -7.18
N ALA A 62 -5.37 -8.33 -7.45
CA ALA A 62 -4.05 -7.88 -7.04
C ALA A 62 -3.65 -6.66 -7.88
N ASP A 63 -3.56 -5.51 -7.23
CA ASP A 63 -3.20 -4.24 -7.85
C ASP A 63 -2.33 -3.45 -6.86
N PRO A 64 -1.01 -3.40 -7.09
CA PRO A 64 -0.09 -2.73 -6.16
C PRO A 64 -0.29 -1.21 -6.09
N VAL A 65 -1.05 -0.63 -7.02
CA VAL A 65 -1.35 0.82 -7.02
C VAL A 65 -2.60 1.16 -6.21
N ARG A 66 -3.60 0.28 -6.24
CA ARG A 66 -4.92 0.55 -5.65
C ARG A 66 -5.32 -0.38 -4.53
N ARG A 67 -4.69 -1.53 -4.44
CA ARG A 67 -5.00 -2.62 -3.49
C ARG A 67 -3.72 -3.34 -3.12
N GLN A 68 -3.82 -4.34 -2.27
CA GLN A 68 -2.69 -5.19 -1.93
C GLN A 68 -2.10 -5.85 -3.19
N GLY A 69 -0.80 -5.63 -3.42
CA GLY A 69 -0.04 -6.30 -4.46
C GLY A 69 0.30 -7.76 -4.08
N CYS A 70 0.69 -8.53 -5.09
CA CYS A 70 1.30 -9.83 -4.89
C CYS A 70 2.27 -10.10 -6.04
N LEU A 71 3.55 -10.20 -5.74
CA LEU A 71 4.57 -10.57 -6.71
C LEU A 71 4.64 -12.09 -6.88
N THR A 72 4.54 -12.56 -8.11
CA THR A 72 4.73 -13.98 -8.41
C THR A 72 6.19 -14.38 -8.27
N ASP A 73 6.46 -15.68 -8.14
CA ASP A 73 7.82 -16.21 -8.03
C ASP A 73 8.72 -15.75 -9.19
N ALA A 74 8.22 -15.77 -10.41
CA ALA A 74 8.95 -15.29 -11.59
C ALA A 74 9.32 -13.80 -11.49
N VAL A 75 8.42 -12.96 -10.94
CA VAL A 75 8.69 -11.55 -10.72
C VAL A 75 9.70 -11.36 -9.60
N LEU A 76 9.62 -12.13 -8.52
CA LEU A 76 10.60 -12.11 -7.42
C LEU A 76 12.01 -12.50 -7.89
N HIS A 77 12.11 -13.50 -8.76
CA HIS A 77 13.39 -13.87 -9.41
C HIS A 77 13.99 -12.70 -10.18
N SER A 78 13.19 -12.03 -11.00
CA SER A 78 13.64 -10.89 -11.77
C SER A 78 13.99 -9.67 -10.88
N TYR A 79 13.18 -9.43 -9.85
CA TYR A 79 13.34 -8.28 -8.96
C TYR A 79 14.57 -8.39 -8.05
N TRP A 80 14.83 -9.57 -7.48
CA TRP A 80 15.96 -9.79 -6.58
C TRP A 80 17.24 -10.28 -7.26
N GLY A 81 17.16 -10.78 -8.50
CA GLY A 81 18.30 -11.26 -9.25
C GLY A 81 19.15 -12.26 -8.46
N THR A 82 20.43 -11.99 -8.29
CA THR A 82 21.37 -12.86 -7.54
C THR A 82 21.04 -12.99 -6.05
N ALA A 83 20.29 -12.04 -5.47
CA ALA A 83 19.86 -12.09 -4.07
C ALA A 83 18.59 -12.93 -3.86
N TYR A 84 17.96 -13.45 -4.92
CA TYR A 84 16.68 -14.16 -4.83
C TYR A 84 16.70 -15.28 -3.79
N THR A 85 17.66 -16.20 -3.85
CA THR A 85 17.72 -17.36 -2.96
C THR A 85 17.76 -16.96 -1.47
N ALA A 86 18.58 -15.97 -1.13
CA ALA A 86 18.71 -15.51 0.25
C ALA A 86 17.44 -14.75 0.72
N ASN A 87 16.91 -13.87 -0.11
CA ASN A 87 15.73 -13.09 0.19
C ASN A 87 14.48 -13.96 0.33
N TYR A 88 14.30 -14.91 -0.60
CA TYR A 88 13.19 -15.85 -0.56
C TYR A 88 13.25 -16.75 0.68
N ALA A 89 14.44 -17.29 1.01
CA ALA A 89 14.62 -18.10 2.22
C ALA A 89 14.30 -17.31 3.50
N ARG A 90 14.75 -16.05 3.58
CA ARG A 90 14.45 -15.17 4.72
C ARG A 90 12.95 -14.92 4.86
N LEU A 91 12.28 -14.43 3.81
CA LEU A 91 10.83 -14.19 3.86
C LEU A 91 10.04 -15.46 4.13
N SER A 92 10.44 -16.57 3.55
CA SER A 92 9.82 -17.88 3.80
C SER A 92 9.81 -18.23 5.27
N ALA A 93 10.95 -18.11 5.95
CA ALA A 93 11.06 -18.43 7.37
C ALA A 93 10.18 -17.49 8.24
N LEU A 94 10.11 -16.21 7.89
CA LEU A 94 9.27 -15.24 8.60
C LEU A 94 7.77 -15.50 8.39
N VAL A 95 7.37 -15.79 7.16
CA VAL A 95 5.99 -16.15 6.82
C VAL A 95 5.59 -17.46 7.52
N ASP A 96 6.44 -18.49 7.48
CA ASP A 96 6.17 -19.78 8.14
C ASP A 96 5.94 -19.63 9.64
N ALA A 97 6.59 -18.66 10.29
CA ALA A 97 6.40 -18.39 11.71
C ALA A 97 5.04 -17.78 12.06
N VAL A 98 4.36 -17.11 11.11
CA VAL A 98 3.13 -16.35 11.37
C VAL A 98 1.96 -16.67 10.43
N GLN A 99 2.11 -17.54 9.44
CA GLN A 99 1.08 -17.80 8.43
C GLN A 99 -0.23 -18.36 8.97
N THR A 100 -0.26 -18.84 10.20
CA THR A 100 -1.47 -19.29 10.88
C THR A 100 -2.16 -18.19 11.68
N GLN A 101 -1.54 -17.00 11.79
CA GLN A 101 -2.08 -15.87 12.54
C GLN A 101 -2.99 -15.03 11.66
N VAL A 102 -4.13 -14.65 12.20
CA VAL A 102 -5.14 -13.80 11.55
C VAL A 102 -5.69 -12.84 12.58
N LEU A 103 -5.89 -11.59 12.19
CA LEU A 103 -6.57 -10.61 13.02
C LEU A 103 -8.08 -10.72 12.82
N TYR A 104 -8.79 -10.82 13.91
CA TYR A 104 -10.25 -10.86 13.95
C TYR A 104 -10.80 -9.65 14.66
N TYR A 105 -11.94 -9.20 14.20
CA TYR A 105 -12.83 -8.34 14.97
C TYR A 105 -14.13 -9.08 15.19
N GLU A 106 -14.50 -9.28 16.47
CA GLU A 106 -15.57 -10.22 16.84
C GLU A 106 -15.30 -11.61 16.22
N ASP A 107 -16.19 -12.16 15.44
CA ASP A 107 -16.09 -13.51 14.87
C ASP A 107 -15.68 -13.51 13.38
N ALA A 108 -15.23 -12.38 12.83
CA ALA A 108 -14.88 -12.25 11.42
C ALA A 108 -13.44 -11.74 11.20
N PRO A 109 -12.77 -12.15 10.12
CA PRO A 109 -11.48 -11.58 9.75
C PRO A 109 -11.56 -10.07 9.59
N ALA A 110 -10.61 -9.34 10.18
CA ALA A 110 -10.58 -7.89 10.10
C ALA A 110 -10.08 -7.39 8.74
N GLY A 111 -10.66 -6.32 8.23
CA GLY A 111 -10.18 -5.60 7.05
C GLY A 111 -8.96 -4.74 7.41
N THR A 112 -7.79 -5.34 7.34
CA THR A 112 -6.51 -4.77 7.77
C THR A 112 -5.89 -3.90 6.70
N SER A 113 -6.46 -2.73 6.46
CA SER A 113 -5.88 -1.74 5.56
C SER A 113 -4.61 -1.13 6.16
N TYR A 114 -3.60 -0.89 5.32
CA TYR A 114 -2.32 -0.33 5.72
C TYR A 114 -1.82 0.70 4.70
N PHE A 115 -0.85 1.50 5.10
CA PHE A 115 -0.18 2.51 4.28
C PHE A 115 1.24 2.77 4.84
N ALA A 116 2.10 3.43 4.06
CA ALA A 116 3.50 3.62 4.43
C ALA A 116 3.70 4.60 5.59
N MET A 117 3.03 5.76 5.55
CA MET A 117 3.18 6.84 6.54
C MET A 117 1.88 7.63 6.67
N SER A 118 1.57 8.07 7.87
CA SER A 118 0.52 9.05 8.15
C SER A 118 1.10 10.45 8.31
N ASN A 119 0.23 11.45 8.48
CA ASN A 119 0.63 12.80 8.84
C ASN A 119 0.80 12.99 10.38
N GLY A 120 1.09 11.91 11.10
CA GLY A 120 1.20 11.87 12.55
C GLY A 120 -0.05 11.34 13.26
N ARG A 121 -1.14 11.10 12.54
CA ARG A 121 -2.38 10.49 13.03
C ARG A 121 -3.11 9.78 11.90
N THR A 122 -3.64 8.58 12.16
CA THR A 122 -4.44 7.87 11.18
C THR A 122 -5.84 8.48 11.05
N GLU A 123 -6.53 8.19 9.93
CA GLU A 123 -7.91 8.61 9.71
C GLU A 123 -8.91 7.48 10.01
N ALA A 124 -10.14 7.86 10.36
CA ALA A 124 -11.24 6.91 10.51
C ALA A 124 -11.67 6.36 9.16
N SER A 125 -12.04 5.07 9.12
CA SER A 125 -12.42 4.37 7.88
C SER A 125 -13.58 5.05 7.15
N GLU A 126 -14.57 5.57 7.86
CA GLU A 126 -15.72 6.26 7.27
C GLU A 126 -15.33 7.57 6.55
N LYS A 127 -14.26 8.23 6.98
CA LYS A 127 -13.76 9.43 6.30
C LYS A 127 -13.02 9.10 5.01
N VAL A 128 -12.41 7.91 4.95
CA VAL A 128 -11.61 7.49 3.79
C VAL A 128 -12.48 6.75 2.76
N TRP A 129 -13.36 5.86 3.22
CA TRP A 129 -14.13 4.95 2.36
C TRP A 129 -15.66 5.07 2.51
N GLY A 130 -16.14 5.98 3.37
CA GLY A 130 -17.57 6.17 3.60
C GLY A 130 -18.24 5.12 4.47
N THR A 131 -17.52 4.10 4.95
CA THR A 131 -18.03 3.03 5.81
C THR A 131 -17.24 2.96 7.10
N ALA A 132 -17.94 3.04 8.23
CA ALA A 132 -17.32 2.92 9.54
C ALA A 132 -16.98 1.45 9.85
N LEU A 133 -15.70 1.19 10.12
CA LEU A 133 -15.21 -0.06 10.69
C LEU A 133 -14.74 0.24 12.11
N PRO A 134 -15.38 -0.37 13.15
CA PRO A 134 -15.16 0.03 14.55
C PRO A 134 -13.73 -0.09 15.04
N TYR A 135 -12.90 -0.86 14.37
CA TYR A 135 -11.49 -1.08 14.67
C TYR A 135 -10.53 -0.22 13.82
N LEU A 136 -11.00 0.49 12.81
CA LEU A 136 -10.21 1.42 12.00
C LEU A 136 -10.56 2.88 12.38
N VAL A 137 -10.12 3.25 13.57
CA VAL A 137 -10.33 4.57 14.18
C VAL A 137 -9.06 5.41 14.15
N PRO A 138 -9.14 6.74 14.29
CA PRO A 138 -7.97 7.58 14.36
C PRO A 138 -7.10 7.25 15.58
N VAL A 139 -5.82 6.91 15.34
CA VAL A 139 -4.83 6.68 16.37
C VAL A 139 -3.62 7.59 16.18
N ASP A 140 -2.89 7.87 17.26
CA ASP A 140 -1.63 8.59 17.18
C ASP A 140 -0.59 7.74 16.43
N SER A 141 0.06 8.36 15.46
CA SER A 141 1.13 7.81 14.64
C SER A 141 2.24 8.85 14.46
N SER A 142 2.48 9.63 15.51
CA SER A 142 3.44 10.76 15.50
C SER A 142 4.87 10.31 15.17
N THR A 143 5.22 9.04 15.40
CA THR A 143 6.50 8.47 14.99
C THR A 143 6.76 8.53 13.48
N ASP A 144 5.71 8.56 12.66
CA ASP A 144 5.83 8.65 11.21
C ASP A 144 6.49 9.97 10.78
N THR A 145 6.32 11.04 11.57
CA THR A 145 6.91 12.35 11.28
C THR A 145 8.44 12.39 11.38
N ALA A 146 9.04 11.36 11.98
CA ALA A 146 10.49 11.19 12.07
C ALA A 146 11.09 10.36 10.92
N ALA A 147 10.27 9.90 9.98
CA ALA A 147 10.77 9.13 8.83
C ALA A 147 11.59 10.01 7.87
N ASP A 148 12.68 9.47 7.32
CA ASP A 148 13.62 10.20 6.46
C ASP A 148 12.97 10.88 5.24
N ASN A 149 11.87 10.33 4.74
CA ASN A 149 11.14 10.84 3.57
C ASN A 149 9.76 11.41 3.93
N TYR A 150 9.59 11.87 5.18
CA TYR A 150 8.31 12.42 5.65
C TYR A 150 7.92 13.70 4.92
N GLU A 151 8.88 14.57 4.65
CA GLU A 151 8.68 15.80 3.90
C GLU A 151 9.51 15.79 2.62
N TYR A 152 8.88 16.17 1.53
CA TYR A 152 9.54 16.41 0.25
C TYR A 152 9.16 17.79 -0.28
N THR A 153 10.17 18.62 -0.56
CA THR A 153 9.96 19.95 -1.13
C THR A 153 10.35 19.95 -2.61
N LEU A 154 9.38 20.24 -3.45
CA LEU A 154 9.59 20.44 -4.88
C LEU A 154 9.36 21.91 -5.22
N ASN A 155 10.43 22.60 -5.68
CA ASN A 155 10.35 23.96 -6.14
C ASN A 155 10.10 24.00 -7.65
N LEU A 156 8.95 24.54 -8.04
CA LEU A 156 8.58 24.72 -9.44
C LEU A 156 8.36 26.19 -9.74
N SER A 157 8.88 26.66 -10.86
CA SER A 157 8.46 27.96 -11.41
C SER A 157 7.00 27.87 -11.87
N ALA A 158 6.32 29.01 -11.97
CA ALA A 158 4.96 29.08 -12.49
C ALA A 158 4.84 28.44 -13.89
N ALA A 159 5.83 28.62 -14.75
CA ALA A 159 5.86 28.00 -16.08
C ALA A 159 5.96 26.48 -16.02
N GLN A 160 6.81 25.91 -15.16
CA GLN A 160 6.93 24.47 -14.96
C GLN A 160 5.64 23.86 -14.41
N LEU A 161 5.01 24.54 -13.44
CA LEU A 161 3.72 24.08 -12.90
C LEU A 161 2.63 24.10 -13.97
N GLN A 162 2.52 25.16 -14.76
CA GLN A 162 1.58 25.27 -15.87
C GLN A 162 1.78 24.15 -16.90
N GLN A 163 3.03 23.87 -17.26
CA GLN A 163 3.36 22.78 -18.20
C GLN A 163 2.92 21.42 -17.65
N LEU A 164 3.25 21.11 -16.40
CA LEU A 164 2.86 19.85 -15.76
C LEU A 164 1.35 19.68 -15.68
N LEU A 165 0.62 20.75 -15.35
CA LEU A 165 -0.85 20.72 -15.28
C LEU A 165 -1.47 20.56 -16.67
N ALA A 166 -0.91 21.21 -17.69
CA ALA A 166 -1.37 21.03 -19.07
C ALA A 166 -1.17 19.59 -19.57
N GLU A 167 0.01 19.02 -19.32
CA GLU A 167 0.38 17.66 -19.76
C GLU A 167 -0.41 16.57 -19.03
N ARG A 168 -0.66 16.74 -17.73
CA ARG A 168 -1.25 15.69 -16.89
C ARG A 168 -2.76 15.78 -16.73
N LEU A 169 -3.31 16.98 -16.76
CA LEU A 169 -4.73 17.24 -16.49
C LEU A 169 -5.47 17.87 -17.67
N GLY A 170 -4.78 18.17 -18.79
CA GLY A 170 -5.38 18.85 -19.93
C GLY A 170 -5.88 20.28 -19.62
N ILE A 171 -5.37 20.89 -18.55
CA ILE A 171 -5.75 22.26 -18.16
C ILE A 171 -5.03 23.25 -19.06
N ALA A 172 -5.78 24.08 -19.78
CA ALA A 172 -5.22 25.07 -20.71
C ALA A 172 -4.23 26.00 -20.03
N ALA A 173 -3.09 26.26 -20.70
CA ALA A 173 -2.11 27.26 -20.28
C ALA A 173 -2.80 28.64 -20.22
N GLY A 174 -2.75 29.32 -19.06
CA GLY A 174 -3.31 30.65 -18.90
C GLY A 174 -3.90 30.99 -17.53
N LEU A 175 -3.93 30.03 -16.60
CA LEU A 175 -4.31 30.34 -15.23
C LEU A 175 -3.21 31.15 -14.56
N PRO A 176 -3.52 32.31 -13.94
CA PRO A 176 -2.53 33.08 -13.21
C PRO A 176 -2.17 32.32 -11.91
N PHE A 177 -1.03 31.65 -11.91
CA PHE A 177 -0.46 31.13 -10.69
C PHE A 177 0.46 32.19 -10.08
N ALA A 178 0.17 32.63 -8.88
CA ALA A 178 1.15 33.36 -8.09
C ALA A 178 2.32 32.41 -7.73
N ALA A 179 3.53 32.94 -7.67
CA ALA A 179 4.67 32.18 -7.18
C ALA A 179 4.40 31.76 -5.74
N GLY A 180 4.40 30.48 -5.48
CA GLY A 180 4.17 29.89 -4.14
C GLY A 180 4.89 28.56 -4.01
N ALA A 181 5.18 28.16 -2.79
CA ALA A 181 5.71 26.83 -2.49
C ALA A 181 4.56 25.83 -2.40
N VAL A 182 4.71 24.67 -3.04
CA VAL A 182 3.81 23.55 -2.90
C VAL A 182 4.46 22.57 -1.93
N VAL A 183 3.85 22.35 -0.80
CA VAL A 183 4.33 21.37 0.18
C VAL A 183 3.43 20.13 0.08
N TRP A 184 4.03 19.00 -0.24
CA TRP A 184 3.39 17.70 -0.23
C TRP A 184 3.78 16.98 1.05
N HIS A 185 2.81 16.62 1.87
CA HIS A 185 3.03 15.75 3.02
C HIS A 185 2.72 14.31 2.62
N ALA A 186 3.66 13.40 2.81
CA ALA A 186 3.41 11.98 2.66
C ALA A 186 2.29 11.57 3.64
N GLY A 187 1.26 10.87 3.13
CA GLY A 187 0.08 10.49 3.94
C GLY A 187 -1.06 11.50 3.96
N ALA A 188 -0.86 12.73 3.48
CA ALA A 188 -1.96 13.66 3.26
C ALA A 188 -2.36 13.65 1.78
N HIS A 189 -3.59 13.30 1.46
CA HIS A 189 -4.12 13.41 0.10
C HIS A 189 -4.47 14.86 -0.29
N SER A 190 -3.76 15.83 0.27
CA SER A 190 -4.02 17.25 0.03
C SER A 190 -2.77 18.00 -0.40
N LEU A 191 -2.93 18.78 -1.47
CA LEU A 191 -1.96 19.74 -1.94
C LEU A 191 -2.25 21.08 -1.26
N ARG A 192 -1.31 21.64 -0.49
CA ARG A 192 -1.39 23.02 -0.02
C ARG A 192 -0.58 23.92 -0.94
N LEU A 193 -1.25 24.90 -1.54
CA LEU A 193 -0.62 26.03 -2.19
C LEU A 193 -0.43 27.10 -1.13
N CYS A 194 0.80 27.40 -0.75
CA CYS A 194 1.14 28.54 0.09
C CYS A 194 1.45 29.72 -0.83
N GLY A 195 0.58 30.73 -0.81
CA GLY A 195 0.80 32.02 -1.46
C GLY A 195 1.58 32.97 -0.58
#